data_76c51e518d82bd99dec4a743bd896cad
#
_entry.id   76c51e518d82bd99dec4a743bd896cad
#
_cell.length_a   1.000
_cell.length_b   1.000
_cell.length_c   1.000
_cell.angle_alpha   90.00
_cell.angle_beta   90.00
_cell.angle_gamma   90.00
#
_symmetry.space_group_name_H-M   'P 1'
#
loop_
_entity.id
_entity.type
_entity.pdbx_description
1 polymer ?
#
loop_
_entity_poly.entity_id
_entity_poly.type
_entity_poly.pdbx_seq_one_letter_code
_entity_poly.pdbx_strand_id
1 'polypeptide(L)'
;YRTHFLEAERITGIDWRLIAALGYQESRWDPKATSPTGVQGFMMLTQSTLQRMGVRSGANVRANILAGARYLGMLRDRLPARIAEPDRTWFALAAYNQGPGHLEDARVLAQRLGLNPDVWIDVRRALPLLASPEHYETLQYGYARGGEALALTENVRAYYNVLVQIAPPGRQLLEPQPPYLPETTLDGHPTRTEDRAEERIPYDPFLI
;
A
#
# COMPACT_ATOMS: atom_id res chain seq x y z
N TYR A 1 9.42 -3.23 -11.24
CA TYR A 1 8.81 -2.13 -10.44
C TYR A 1 9.30 -2.09 -8.98
N ARG A 2 10.02 -3.12 -8.52
CA ARG A 2 10.48 -3.23 -7.12
C ARG A 2 11.21 -1.98 -6.63
N THR A 3 12.11 -1.42 -7.41
CA THR A 3 12.86 -0.19 -7.08
C THR A 3 11.93 1.00 -6.80
N HIS A 4 10.81 1.12 -7.53
CA HIS A 4 9.82 2.18 -7.31
C HIS A 4 9.01 1.96 -6.02
N PHE A 5 8.71 0.71 -5.68
CA PHE A 5 8.05 0.37 -4.41
C PHE A 5 8.97 0.65 -3.21
N LEU A 6 10.25 0.27 -3.29
CA LEU A 6 11.25 0.56 -2.26
C LEU A 6 11.46 2.06 -2.06
N GLU A 7 11.49 2.83 -3.15
CA GLU A 7 11.54 4.29 -3.08
C GLU A 7 10.30 4.87 -2.40
N ALA A 8 9.11 4.35 -2.73
CA ALA A 8 7.86 4.78 -2.12
C ALA A 8 7.85 4.46 -0.61
N GLU A 9 8.33 3.28 -0.18
CA GLU A 9 8.50 2.96 1.24
C GLU A 9 9.42 3.96 1.94
N ARG A 10 10.59 4.25 1.36
CA ARG A 10 11.53 5.21 1.95
C ARG A 10 10.91 6.60 2.16
N ILE A 11 10.01 7.01 1.26
CA ILE A 11 9.39 8.34 1.29
C ILE A 11 8.18 8.37 2.24
N THR A 12 7.38 7.29 2.29
CA THR A 12 6.09 7.28 2.98
C THR A 12 6.11 6.49 4.29
N GLY A 13 7.13 5.66 4.51
CA GLY A 13 7.19 4.73 5.64
C GLY A 13 6.21 3.56 5.55
N ILE A 14 5.50 3.40 4.42
CA ILE A 14 4.60 2.27 4.17
C ILE A 14 5.43 1.13 3.58
N ASP A 15 5.30 -0.07 4.13
CA ASP A 15 5.98 -1.27 3.65
C ASP A 15 5.80 -1.42 2.12
N TRP A 16 6.92 -1.56 1.39
CA TRP A 16 6.91 -1.69 -0.06
C TRP A 16 6.06 -2.86 -0.55
N ARG A 17 5.99 -3.94 0.23
CA ARG A 17 5.19 -5.14 -0.08
C ARG A 17 3.70 -4.83 -0.04
N LEU A 18 3.26 -3.96 0.89
CA LEU A 18 1.88 -3.49 0.94
C LEU A 18 1.56 -2.59 -0.26
N ILE A 19 2.48 -1.69 -0.64
CA ILE A 19 2.31 -0.83 -1.83
C ILE A 19 2.26 -1.69 -3.10
N ALA A 20 3.12 -2.73 -3.19
CA ALA A 20 3.13 -3.66 -4.31
C ALA A 20 1.84 -4.48 -4.38
N ALA A 21 1.34 -4.99 -3.24
CA ALA A 21 0.07 -5.72 -3.15
C ALA A 21 -1.12 -4.86 -3.60
N LEU A 22 -1.16 -3.59 -3.17
CA LEU A 22 -2.18 -2.64 -3.61
C LEU A 22 -2.10 -2.40 -5.13
N GLY A 23 -0.92 -2.12 -5.67
CA GLY A 23 -0.73 -1.93 -7.12
C GLY A 23 -1.10 -3.18 -7.93
N TYR A 24 -0.87 -4.38 -7.39
CA TYR A 24 -1.32 -5.62 -8.02
C TYR A 24 -2.84 -5.74 -8.01
N GLN A 25 -3.50 -5.39 -6.91
CA GLN A 25 -4.97 -5.39 -6.82
C GLN A 25 -5.59 -4.39 -7.80
N GLU A 26 -4.99 -3.21 -7.95
CA GLU A 26 -5.51 -2.13 -8.79
C GLU A 26 -5.37 -2.43 -10.30
N SER A 27 -4.20 -2.88 -10.74
CA SER A 27 -3.87 -2.95 -12.17
C SER A 27 -3.23 -4.27 -12.61
N ARG A 28 -2.97 -5.24 -11.73
CA ARG A 28 -2.09 -6.38 -11.99
C ARG A 28 -0.69 -5.95 -12.41
N TRP A 29 -0.26 -4.78 -11.92
CA TRP A 29 0.99 -4.11 -12.31
C TRP A 29 1.05 -3.71 -13.80
N ASP A 30 -0.08 -3.58 -14.47
CA ASP A 30 -0.14 -3.06 -15.82
C ASP A 30 -0.28 -1.51 -15.81
N PRO A 31 0.73 -0.77 -16.28
CA PRO A 31 0.67 0.69 -16.33
C PRO A 31 -0.34 1.25 -17.34
N LYS A 32 -0.84 0.41 -18.25
CA LYS A 32 -1.84 0.77 -19.26
C LYS A 32 -3.26 0.35 -18.88
N ALA A 33 -3.42 -0.28 -17.70
CA ALA A 33 -4.74 -0.72 -17.24
C ALA A 33 -5.71 0.47 -17.18
N THR A 34 -6.95 0.20 -17.55
CA THR A 34 -8.06 1.16 -17.51
C THR A 34 -9.23 0.50 -16.77
N SER A 35 -9.75 1.19 -15.75
CA SER A 35 -10.93 0.75 -15.03
C SER A 35 -12.21 0.90 -15.87
N PRO A 36 -13.32 0.21 -15.52
CA PRO A 36 -14.61 0.40 -16.19
C PRO A 36 -15.11 1.86 -16.19
N THR A 37 -14.68 2.67 -15.23
CA THR A 37 -15.02 4.09 -15.13
C THR A 37 -14.03 5.01 -15.83
N GLY A 38 -13.05 4.46 -16.58
CA GLY A 38 -12.08 5.22 -17.36
C GLY A 38 -10.87 5.74 -16.58
N VAL A 39 -10.69 5.34 -15.32
CA VAL A 39 -9.48 5.66 -14.56
C VAL A 39 -8.32 4.85 -15.10
N GLN A 40 -7.19 5.50 -15.37
CA GLN A 40 -6.01 4.86 -15.94
C GLN A 40 -4.82 4.91 -15.01
N GLY A 41 -3.97 3.88 -15.11
CA GLY A 41 -2.66 3.84 -14.51
C GLY A 41 -2.48 2.77 -13.44
N PHE A 42 -1.26 2.67 -12.97
CA PHE A 42 -0.76 1.57 -12.15
C PHE A 42 -1.48 1.41 -10.79
N MET A 43 -1.83 2.54 -10.14
CA MET A 43 -2.48 2.59 -8.82
C MET A 43 -3.94 3.06 -8.90
N MET A 44 -4.54 3.10 -10.09
CA MET A 44 -5.94 3.47 -10.35
C MET A 44 -6.41 4.75 -9.63
N LEU A 45 -5.56 5.77 -9.62
CA LEU A 45 -5.89 7.06 -9.01
C LEU A 45 -6.69 7.93 -9.97
N THR A 46 -7.77 8.54 -9.46
CA THR A 46 -8.51 9.55 -10.21
C THR A 46 -7.65 10.77 -10.51
N GLN A 47 -7.99 11.53 -11.54
CA GLN A 47 -7.25 12.75 -11.90
C GLN A 47 -7.19 13.75 -10.74
N SER A 48 -8.27 13.91 -9.98
CA SER A 48 -8.31 14.78 -8.80
C SER A 48 -7.37 14.31 -7.69
N THR A 49 -7.27 12.99 -7.48
CA THR A 49 -6.34 12.41 -6.51
C THR A 49 -4.89 12.59 -6.96
N LEU A 50 -4.59 12.37 -8.24
CA LEU A 50 -3.25 12.62 -8.80
C LEU A 50 -2.83 14.08 -8.59
N GLN A 51 -3.70 15.03 -8.91
CA GLN A 51 -3.43 16.47 -8.71
C GLN A 51 -3.18 16.80 -7.24
N ARG A 52 -3.98 16.25 -6.32
CA ARG A 52 -3.79 16.39 -4.87
C ARG A 52 -2.43 15.86 -4.41
N MET A 53 -1.94 14.79 -5.04
CA MET A 53 -0.62 14.21 -4.75
C MET A 53 0.52 14.88 -5.52
N GLY A 54 0.25 15.96 -6.26
CA GLY A 54 1.25 16.72 -7.00
C GLY A 54 1.68 16.06 -8.33
N VAL A 55 0.86 15.16 -8.87
CA VAL A 55 1.14 14.42 -10.11
C VAL A 55 0.19 14.89 -11.21
N ARG A 56 0.73 15.33 -12.35
CA ARG A 56 -0.07 15.85 -13.49
C ARG A 56 -0.71 14.76 -14.34
N SER A 57 -0.05 13.59 -14.44
CA SER A 57 -0.50 12.48 -15.26
C SER A 57 -0.15 11.15 -14.63
N GLY A 58 -1.08 10.19 -14.69
CA GLY A 58 -0.88 8.81 -14.23
C GLY A 58 0.02 7.95 -15.13
N ALA A 59 0.45 8.45 -16.28
CA ALA A 59 1.23 7.68 -17.27
C ALA A 59 2.64 7.31 -16.80
N ASN A 60 3.25 8.09 -15.90
CA ASN A 60 4.56 7.77 -15.34
C ASN A 60 4.40 6.79 -14.16
N VAL A 61 4.86 5.56 -14.34
CA VAL A 61 4.71 4.47 -13.36
C VAL A 61 5.29 4.83 -11.99
N ARG A 62 6.53 5.35 -11.95
CA ARG A 62 7.18 5.76 -10.70
C ARG A 62 6.38 6.83 -9.97
N ALA A 63 5.95 7.87 -10.68
CA ALA A 63 5.15 8.95 -10.10
C ALA A 63 3.77 8.45 -9.64
N ASN A 64 3.15 7.52 -10.38
CA ASN A 64 1.86 6.93 -10.05
C ASN A 64 1.96 6.05 -8.78
N ILE A 65 2.98 5.20 -8.66
CA ILE A 65 3.23 4.38 -7.47
C ILE A 65 3.44 5.28 -6.24
N LEU A 66 4.29 6.31 -6.36
CA LEU A 66 4.54 7.23 -5.25
C LEU A 66 3.28 8.02 -4.86
N ALA A 67 2.46 8.44 -5.83
CA ALA A 67 1.19 9.11 -5.56
C ALA A 67 0.21 8.19 -4.81
N GLY A 68 0.11 6.92 -5.22
CA GLY A 68 -0.73 5.93 -4.55
C GLY A 68 -0.29 5.66 -3.11
N ALA A 69 1.01 5.50 -2.89
CA ALA A 69 1.56 5.33 -1.55
C ALA A 69 1.31 6.56 -0.65
N ARG A 70 1.52 7.77 -1.17
CA ARG A 70 1.23 9.02 -0.44
C ARG A 70 -0.27 9.16 -0.13
N TYR A 71 -1.13 8.80 -1.07
CA TYR A 71 -2.58 8.85 -0.86
C TYR A 71 -3.02 7.87 0.23
N LEU A 72 -2.51 6.63 0.20
CA LEU A 72 -2.76 5.64 1.25
C LEU A 72 -2.27 6.15 2.63
N GLY A 73 -1.07 6.72 2.70
CA GLY A 73 -0.53 7.33 3.93
C GLY A 73 -1.42 8.45 4.45
N MET A 74 -1.84 9.36 3.58
CA MET A 74 -2.75 10.45 3.94
C MET A 74 -4.09 9.95 4.50
N LEU A 75 -4.65 8.90 3.92
CA LEU A 75 -5.89 8.28 4.42
C LEU A 75 -5.68 7.64 5.79
N ARG A 76 -4.56 6.93 5.98
CA ARG A 76 -4.18 6.32 7.25
C ARG A 76 -4.00 7.37 8.36
N ASP A 77 -3.33 8.47 8.05
CA ASP A 77 -3.03 9.54 9.02
C ASP A 77 -4.29 10.33 9.45
N ARG A 78 -5.32 10.35 8.62
CA ARG A 78 -6.62 10.97 8.95
C ARG A 78 -7.49 10.17 9.90
N LEU A 79 -7.23 8.88 10.06
CA LEU A 79 -7.99 8.03 10.96
C LEU A 79 -7.74 8.41 12.42
N PRO A 80 -8.73 8.26 13.31
CA PRO A 80 -8.58 8.50 14.74
C PRO A 80 -7.37 7.79 15.33
N ALA A 81 -6.59 8.46 16.19
CA ALA A 81 -5.37 7.91 16.77
C ALA A 81 -5.59 6.61 17.58
N ARG A 82 -6.80 6.43 18.13
CA ARG A 82 -7.19 5.22 18.88
C ARG A 82 -7.30 3.95 18.03
N ILE A 83 -7.42 4.08 16.71
CA ILE A 83 -7.40 2.92 15.80
C ILE A 83 -5.96 2.47 15.65
N ALA A 84 -5.63 1.32 16.22
CA ALA A 84 -4.28 0.76 16.18
C ALA A 84 -3.99 0.04 14.84
N GLU A 85 -2.71 -0.21 14.55
CA GLU A 85 -2.33 -1.15 13.51
C GLU A 85 -2.60 -2.60 13.97
N PRO A 86 -2.96 -3.51 13.09
CA PRO A 86 -3.05 -3.33 11.63
C PRO A 86 -4.39 -2.76 11.13
N ASP A 87 -5.37 -2.59 11.97
CA ASP A 87 -6.73 -2.17 11.59
C ASP A 87 -6.72 -0.80 10.89
N ARG A 88 -5.91 0.14 11.36
CA ARG A 88 -5.71 1.44 10.75
C ARG A 88 -5.34 1.33 9.27
N THR A 89 -4.45 0.42 8.92
CA THR A 89 -4.06 0.17 7.52
C THR A 89 -5.22 -0.43 6.72
N TRP A 90 -6.00 -1.33 7.29
CA TRP A 90 -7.15 -1.94 6.60
C TRP A 90 -8.27 -0.92 6.36
N PHE A 91 -8.54 -0.04 7.30
CA PHE A 91 -9.45 1.09 7.11
C PHE A 91 -8.97 2.03 6.01
N ALA A 92 -7.68 2.34 5.97
CA ALA A 92 -7.12 3.19 4.92
C ALA A 92 -7.26 2.57 3.53
N LEU A 93 -7.12 1.25 3.37
CA LEU A 93 -7.36 0.53 2.11
C LEU A 93 -8.84 0.60 1.68
N ALA A 94 -9.78 0.41 2.61
CA ALA A 94 -11.20 0.59 2.31
C ALA A 94 -11.52 2.01 1.88
N ALA A 95 -10.96 3.02 2.56
CA ALA A 95 -11.08 4.42 2.17
C ALA A 95 -10.40 4.75 0.83
N TYR A 96 -9.34 4.04 0.47
CA TYR A 96 -8.67 4.19 -0.83
C TYR A 96 -9.61 3.87 -1.98
N ASN A 97 -10.42 2.84 -1.85
CA ASN A 97 -11.38 2.39 -2.87
C ASN A 97 -12.63 3.28 -2.92
N GLN A 98 -13.32 3.46 -1.80
CA GLN A 98 -14.64 4.12 -1.78
C GLN A 98 -14.65 5.56 -1.26
N GLY A 99 -13.49 6.05 -0.81
CA GLY A 99 -13.37 7.36 -0.18
C GLY A 99 -13.58 7.35 1.34
N PRO A 100 -13.01 8.35 2.05
CA PRO A 100 -13.07 8.42 3.51
C PRO A 100 -14.49 8.67 4.05
N GLY A 101 -15.36 9.32 3.28
CA GLY A 101 -16.74 9.57 3.71
C GLY A 101 -17.55 8.29 3.87
N HIS A 102 -17.50 7.40 2.87
CA HIS A 102 -18.21 6.12 2.95
C HIS A 102 -17.58 5.15 3.96
N LEU A 103 -16.27 5.26 4.22
CA LEU A 103 -15.67 4.55 5.35
C LEU A 103 -16.27 5.04 6.69
N GLU A 104 -16.45 6.34 6.86
CA GLU A 104 -17.07 6.88 8.08
C GLU A 104 -18.52 6.41 8.21
N ASP A 105 -19.30 6.41 7.12
CA ASP A 105 -20.64 5.82 7.11
C ASP A 105 -20.64 4.35 7.53
N ALA A 106 -19.67 3.55 7.08
CA ALA A 106 -19.52 2.15 7.50
C ALA A 106 -19.23 2.03 9.01
N ARG A 107 -18.41 2.92 9.56
CA ARG A 107 -18.10 2.97 11.00
C ARG A 107 -19.34 3.38 11.83
N VAL A 108 -20.07 4.38 11.38
CA VAL A 108 -21.33 4.80 12.00
C VAL A 108 -22.36 3.65 11.96
N LEU A 109 -22.48 2.97 10.83
CA LEU A 109 -23.39 1.83 10.69
C LEU A 109 -22.97 0.67 11.60
N ALA A 110 -21.68 0.34 11.68
CA ALA A 110 -21.16 -0.67 12.60
C ALA A 110 -21.56 -0.34 14.05
N GLN A 111 -21.37 0.92 14.47
CA GLN A 111 -21.78 1.37 15.82
C GLN A 111 -23.28 1.22 16.04
N ARG A 112 -24.14 1.57 15.08
CA ARG A 112 -25.60 1.38 15.17
C ARG A 112 -26.00 -0.09 15.31
N LEU A 113 -25.20 -0.98 14.73
CA LEU A 113 -25.38 -2.44 14.84
C LEU A 113 -24.79 -3.06 16.13
N GLY A 114 -24.30 -2.22 17.06
CA GLY A 114 -23.70 -2.67 18.31
C GLY A 114 -22.30 -3.25 18.16
N LEU A 115 -21.63 -2.97 17.03
CA LEU A 115 -20.28 -3.38 16.72
C LEU A 115 -19.26 -2.29 17.07
N ASN A 116 -17.98 -2.64 17.19
CA ASN A 116 -16.93 -1.67 17.46
C ASN A 116 -16.51 -0.93 16.17
N PRO A 117 -16.74 0.42 16.07
CA PRO A 117 -16.43 1.18 14.88
C PRO A 117 -14.92 1.39 14.64
N ASP A 118 -14.06 1.01 15.59
CA ASP A 118 -12.62 1.20 15.52
C ASP A 118 -11.84 -0.12 15.28
N VAL A 119 -12.55 -1.23 15.03
CA VAL A 119 -11.98 -2.55 14.78
C VAL A 119 -12.40 -3.07 13.41
N TRP A 120 -11.42 -3.46 12.58
CA TRP A 120 -11.67 -3.88 11.21
C TRP A 120 -12.62 -5.06 11.09
N ILE A 121 -12.46 -6.09 11.93
CA ILE A 121 -13.29 -7.31 11.89
C ILE A 121 -14.79 -7.00 12.06
N ASP A 122 -15.12 -5.91 12.72
CA ASP A 122 -16.48 -5.45 12.95
C ASP A 122 -16.96 -4.56 11.79
N VAL A 123 -16.20 -3.52 11.42
CA VAL A 123 -16.61 -2.57 10.38
C VAL A 123 -16.69 -3.21 8.99
N ARG A 124 -15.86 -4.21 8.69
CA ARG A 124 -15.95 -4.95 7.43
C ARG A 124 -17.31 -5.61 7.21
N ARG A 125 -18.06 -5.91 8.28
CA ARG A 125 -19.42 -6.47 8.22
C ARG A 125 -20.46 -5.42 7.82
N ALA A 126 -20.21 -4.17 8.15
CA ALA A 126 -21.09 -3.05 7.78
C ALA A 126 -20.86 -2.55 6.35
N LEU A 127 -19.64 -2.73 5.80
CA LEU A 127 -19.31 -2.24 4.45
C LEU A 127 -20.30 -2.69 3.36
N PRO A 128 -20.64 -3.97 3.20
CA PRO A 128 -21.59 -4.40 2.16
C PRO A 128 -22.97 -3.81 2.33
N LEU A 129 -23.38 -3.49 3.56
CA LEU A 129 -24.69 -2.94 3.89
C LEU A 129 -24.86 -1.51 3.39
N LEU A 130 -23.78 -0.79 3.04
CA LEU A 130 -23.85 0.54 2.42
C LEU A 130 -24.51 0.53 1.03
N ALA A 131 -24.78 -0.64 0.45
CA ALA A 131 -25.54 -0.78 -0.79
C ALA A 131 -27.04 -0.99 -0.54
N SER A 132 -27.48 -1.18 0.71
CA SER A 132 -28.89 -1.41 1.07
C SER A 132 -29.61 -0.09 1.36
N PRO A 133 -30.78 0.20 0.71
CA PRO A 133 -31.54 1.44 0.91
C PRO A 133 -31.88 1.71 2.38
N GLU A 134 -32.27 0.68 3.13
CA GLU A 134 -32.61 0.78 4.55
C GLU A 134 -31.48 1.37 5.42
N HIS A 135 -30.23 1.26 4.95
CA HIS A 135 -29.05 1.78 5.64
C HIS A 135 -28.57 3.08 5.01
N TYR A 136 -28.27 3.12 3.70
CA TYR A 136 -27.64 4.29 3.09
C TYR A 136 -28.51 5.53 3.10
N GLU A 137 -29.84 5.42 3.06
CA GLU A 137 -30.76 6.58 3.12
C GLU A 137 -30.67 7.34 4.43
N THR A 138 -30.16 6.71 5.48
CA THR A 138 -29.99 7.31 6.81
C THR A 138 -28.55 7.73 7.12
N LEU A 139 -27.64 7.53 6.17
CA LEU A 139 -26.21 7.84 6.31
C LEU A 139 -25.85 9.15 5.58
N GLN A 140 -24.73 9.75 5.97
CA GLN A 140 -24.36 11.08 5.50
C GLN A 140 -23.96 11.10 4.03
N TYR A 141 -23.24 10.07 3.55
CA TYR A 141 -22.69 10.02 2.20
C TYR A 141 -23.52 9.15 1.25
N GLY A 142 -24.51 8.43 1.79
CA GLY A 142 -25.49 7.68 1.01
C GLY A 142 -24.94 6.38 0.43
N TYR A 143 -25.43 6.02 -0.76
CA TYR A 143 -25.10 4.76 -1.43
C TYR A 143 -23.61 4.60 -1.71
N ALA A 144 -23.07 3.42 -1.36
CA ALA A 144 -21.72 3.01 -1.74
C ALA A 144 -21.65 1.50 -2.05
N ARG A 145 -20.72 1.13 -2.93
CA ARG A 145 -20.38 -0.28 -3.22
C ARG A 145 -19.41 -0.81 -2.17
N GLY A 146 -19.79 -0.79 -0.91
CA GLY A 146 -18.91 -1.17 0.20
C GLY A 146 -18.37 -2.61 0.12
N GLY A 147 -19.07 -3.50 -0.60
CA GLY A 147 -18.58 -4.84 -0.91
C GLY A 147 -17.32 -4.84 -1.79
N GLU A 148 -17.17 -3.87 -2.71
CA GLU A 148 -15.95 -3.72 -3.53
C GLU A 148 -14.77 -3.28 -2.65
N ALA A 149 -14.98 -2.33 -1.72
CA ALA A 149 -13.96 -1.89 -0.78
C ALA A 149 -13.52 -3.02 0.18
N LEU A 150 -14.47 -3.84 0.63
CA LEU A 150 -14.17 -5.04 1.41
C LEU A 150 -13.31 -6.01 0.60
N ALA A 151 -13.72 -6.35 -0.63
CA ALA A 151 -13.00 -7.27 -1.49
C ALA A 151 -11.57 -6.76 -1.80
N LEU A 152 -11.42 -5.47 -2.12
CA LEU A 152 -10.11 -4.85 -2.32
C LEU A 152 -9.22 -5.05 -1.08
N THR A 153 -9.72 -4.71 0.10
CA THR A 153 -8.94 -4.79 1.34
C THR A 153 -8.51 -6.23 1.63
N GLU A 154 -9.40 -7.20 1.53
CA GLU A 154 -9.08 -8.61 1.81
C GLU A 154 -8.10 -9.19 0.76
N ASN A 155 -8.23 -8.82 -0.52
CA ASN A 155 -7.29 -9.22 -1.56
C ASN A 155 -5.89 -8.63 -1.34
N VAL A 156 -5.81 -7.33 -1.02
CA VAL A 156 -4.51 -6.68 -0.72
C VAL A 156 -3.86 -7.33 0.49
N ARG A 157 -4.62 -7.66 1.54
CA ARG A 157 -4.10 -8.39 2.71
C ARG A 157 -3.53 -9.76 2.33
N ALA A 158 -4.25 -10.50 1.49
CA ALA A 158 -3.79 -11.81 1.03
C ALA A 158 -2.48 -11.70 0.22
N TYR A 159 -2.40 -10.78 -0.74
CA TYR A 159 -1.19 -10.56 -1.54
C TYR A 159 -0.02 -10.05 -0.68
N TYR A 160 -0.29 -9.15 0.26
CA TYR A 160 0.71 -8.67 1.21
C TYR A 160 1.29 -9.80 2.05
N ASN A 161 0.43 -10.69 2.58
CA ASN A 161 0.89 -11.84 3.36
C ASN A 161 1.80 -12.78 2.55
N VAL A 162 1.47 -13.00 1.27
CA VAL A 162 2.35 -13.78 0.37
C VAL A 162 3.70 -13.09 0.21
N LEU A 163 3.71 -11.78 -0.09
CA LEU A 163 4.95 -11.03 -0.27
C LEU A 163 5.79 -10.99 1.02
N VAL A 164 5.18 -10.91 2.19
CA VAL A 164 5.90 -10.96 3.48
C VAL A 164 6.64 -12.28 3.67
N GLN A 165 6.09 -13.40 3.18
CA GLN A 165 6.71 -14.71 3.30
C GLN A 165 7.89 -14.93 2.35
N ILE A 166 7.86 -14.29 1.16
CA ILE A 166 8.82 -14.57 0.09
C ILE A 166 9.84 -13.45 -0.14
N ALA A 167 9.65 -12.28 0.47
CA ALA A 167 10.51 -11.13 0.23
C ALA A 167 10.89 -10.42 1.54
N PRO A 168 12.18 -10.06 1.71
CA PRO A 168 12.65 -9.37 2.92
C PRO A 168 12.10 -7.94 3.01
N PRO A 169 12.12 -7.32 4.21
CA PRO A 169 11.81 -5.90 4.41
C PRO A 169 12.69 -4.98 3.55
N GLY A 170 12.12 -3.86 3.06
CA GLY A 170 12.79 -2.99 2.10
C GLY A 170 14.02 -2.25 2.63
N ARG A 171 14.05 -1.94 3.93
CA ARG A 171 15.16 -1.20 4.54
C ARG A 171 16.53 -1.85 4.34
N GLN A 172 16.59 -3.18 4.31
CA GLN A 172 17.85 -3.93 4.11
C GLN A 172 18.40 -3.82 2.69
N LEU A 173 17.59 -3.41 1.72
CA LEU A 173 17.97 -3.36 0.31
C LEU A 173 18.34 -1.95 -0.18
N LEU A 174 18.09 -0.92 0.63
CA LEU A 174 18.30 0.49 0.26
C LEU A 174 19.58 1.10 0.84
N GLU A 175 20.26 0.42 1.73
CA GLU A 175 21.58 0.88 2.19
C GLU A 175 22.58 0.71 1.05
N PRO A 176 23.19 1.80 0.56
CA PRO A 176 24.26 1.71 -0.43
C PRO A 176 25.39 0.91 0.20
N GLN A 177 25.72 -0.22 -0.39
CA GLN A 177 26.97 -0.88 -0.03
C GLN A 177 28.12 0.08 -0.40
N PRO A 178 29.07 0.33 0.52
CA PRO A 178 30.25 1.08 0.15
C PRO A 178 30.92 0.36 -1.03
N PRO A 179 31.44 1.12 -2.02
CA PRO A 179 32.16 0.50 -3.12
C PRO A 179 33.24 -0.40 -2.53
N TYR A 180 33.30 -1.64 -3.03
CA TYR A 180 34.34 -2.56 -2.65
C TYR A 180 35.70 -1.94 -3.04
N LEU A 181 36.39 -1.39 -2.08
CA LEU A 181 37.80 -1.02 -2.23
C LEU A 181 38.62 -2.20 -1.73
N PRO A 182 39.35 -2.90 -2.59
CA PRO A 182 40.28 -3.91 -2.12
C PRO A 182 41.24 -3.26 -1.12
N GLU A 183 41.33 -3.82 0.08
CA GLU A 183 42.31 -3.37 1.06
C GLU A 183 43.71 -3.59 0.44
N THR A 184 44.40 -2.50 0.20
CA THR A 184 45.82 -2.55 -0.20
C THR A 184 46.64 -2.50 1.07
N THR A 185 47.53 -3.48 1.22
CA THR A 185 48.60 -3.41 2.24
C THR A 185 49.50 -2.21 1.95
N LEU A 186 50.20 -1.72 2.97
CA LEU A 186 51.20 -0.65 2.83
C LEU A 186 52.22 -0.92 1.73
N ASP A 187 52.40 -2.19 1.34
CA ASP A 187 53.31 -2.65 0.29
C ASP A 187 52.66 -2.74 -1.09
N GLY A 188 51.41 -2.29 -1.27
CA GLY A 188 50.74 -2.22 -2.57
C GLY A 188 50.16 -3.55 -3.09
N HIS A 189 50.20 -4.63 -2.32
CA HIS A 189 49.62 -5.90 -2.69
C HIS A 189 48.18 -6.07 -2.12
N PRO A 190 47.23 -6.63 -2.91
CA PRO A 190 45.90 -6.90 -2.39
C PRO A 190 45.94 -7.99 -1.32
N THR A 191 45.32 -7.73 -0.16
CA THR A 191 45.12 -8.76 0.87
C THR A 191 44.15 -9.81 0.36
N ARG A 192 44.50 -11.07 0.48
CA ARG A 192 43.62 -12.19 0.14
C ARG A 192 42.48 -12.23 1.16
N THR A 193 41.27 -11.89 0.72
CA THR A 193 40.04 -11.87 1.54
C THR A 193 39.41 -13.26 1.60
N GLU A 194 40.11 -14.25 2.18
CA GLU A 194 39.53 -15.57 2.41
C GLU A 194 38.61 -15.60 3.68
N ASP A 195 38.76 -14.64 4.61
CA ASP A 195 38.08 -14.68 5.91
C ASP A 195 36.81 -13.79 6.04
N ARG A 196 36.37 -13.10 4.96
CA ARG A 196 35.13 -12.28 4.99
C ARG A 196 33.99 -12.81 4.13
N ALA A 197 33.99 -14.09 3.81
CA ALA A 197 32.91 -14.71 3.03
C ALA A 197 31.58 -14.83 3.80
N GLU A 198 31.57 -14.61 5.12
CA GLU A 198 30.40 -14.78 5.96
C GLU A 198 29.48 -13.53 6.06
N GLU A 199 29.96 -12.36 5.62
CA GLU A 199 29.13 -11.13 5.60
C GLU A 199 28.51 -10.80 4.24
N ARG A 200 28.50 -11.74 3.30
CA ARG A 200 27.76 -11.55 2.06
C ARG A 200 26.27 -11.68 2.36
N ILE A 201 25.54 -10.63 2.06
CA ILE A 201 24.07 -10.66 1.98
C ILE A 201 23.72 -11.90 1.13
N PRO A 202 22.89 -12.82 1.63
CA PRO A 202 22.53 -14.01 0.87
C PRO A 202 21.92 -13.59 -0.47
N TYR A 203 22.33 -14.28 -1.53
CA TYR A 203 21.78 -14.13 -2.88
C TYR A 203 20.25 -14.25 -2.81
N ASP A 204 19.55 -13.18 -3.14
CA ASP A 204 18.08 -13.18 -3.25
C ASP A 204 17.72 -13.57 -4.69
N PRO A 205 17.19 -14.79 -4.93
CA PRO A 205 16.81 -15.24 -6.27
C PRO A 205 15.66 -14.45 -6.89
N PHE A 206 15.03 -13.54 -6.14
CA PHE A 206 13.91 -12.70 -6.60
C PHE A 206 14.31 -11.26 -6.96
N LEU A 207 15.63 -10.98 -7.01
CA LEU A 207 16.19 -9.71 -7.48
C LEU A 207 16.24 -9.61 -9.02
N ILE A 208 15.23 -10.11 -9.71
CA ILE A 208 15.07 -9.91 -11.17
C ILE A 208 13.99 -8.87 -11.42
#